data_bc8acf3ab7879a6582043dcad6e8f028
#
_entry.id   bc8acf3ab7879a6582043dcad6e8f028
#
_cell.length_a   1.000
_cell.length_b   1.000
_cell.length_c   1.000
_cell.angle_alpha   90.00
_cell.angle_beta   90.00
_cell.angle_gamma   90.00
#
_symmetry.space_group_name_H-M   'P 1'
#
loop_
_entity.id
_entity.type
_entity.pdbx_description
1 polymer ?
#
loop_
_entity_poly.entity_id
_entity_poly.type
_entity_poly.pdbx_seq_one_letter_code
_entity_poly.pdbx_strand_id
1 'polypeptide(L)'
;RQSEPHTISGALMAHSLSARKRVRQNVTRSDRNKPVRTRAATTVRDARVAIRDNADNAADLVRDAQAALDSAARHRIIHPNAAARRKSRLAKQLKAVATA
;
A
#
# COMPACT_ATOMS: atom_id res chain seq x y z
N ARG A 1 10.38 -36.24 -24.36
CA ARG A 1 9.54 -35.27 -23.79
C ARG A 1 8.94 -35.68 -22.47
N GLN A 2 8.62 -36.90 -22.42
CA GLN A 2 8.12 -37.45 -21.18
C GLN A 2 9.20 -37.46 -20.12
N SER A 3 10.46 -37.42 -20.52
CA SER A 3 11.55 -37.34 -19.57
C SER A 3 11.60 -36.00 -18.87
N GLU A 4 10.98 -35.01 -19.44
CA GLU A 4 11.00 -33.69 -18.85
C GLU A 4 10.42 -33.64 -17.43
N PRO A 5 9.30 -34.29 -17.17
CA PRO A 5 8.77 -34.31 -15.81
C PRO A 5 9.78 -34.83 -14.80
N HIS A 6 10.53 -35.86 -15.18
CA HIS A 6 11.51 -36.44 -14.27
C HIS A 6 12.70 -35.51 -14.06
N THR A 7 13.20 -34.94 -15.13
CA THR A 7 14.29 -33.99 -15.05
C THR A 7 13.88 -32.77 -14.23
N ILE A 8 12.70 -32.30 -14.52
CA ILE A 8 12.13 -31.14 -13.83
C ILE A 8 11.86 -31.47 -12.37
N SER A 9 11.55 -32.73 -12.09
CA SER A 9 11.21 -33.17 -10.76
C SER A 9 12.33 -32.90 -9.76
N GLY A 10 13.59 -33.20 -10.15
CA GLY A 10 14.72 -32.91 -9.28
C GLY A 10 14.92 -31.43 -9.08
N ALA A 11 14.84 -30.67 -10.14
CA ALA A 11 14.94 -29.23 -10.08
C ALA A 11 13.79 -28.64 -9.27
N LEU A 12 12.59 -29.20 -9.45
CA LEU A 12 11.41 -28.76 -8.70
C LEU A 12 11.53 -29.02 -7.22
N MET A 13 12.18 -30.10 -6.82
CA MET A 13 12.41 -30.35 -5.39
C MET A 13 13.24 -29.25 -4.76
N ALA A 14 14.34 -28.89 -5.38
CA ALA A 14 15.19 -27.83 -4.91
C ALA A 14 14.44 -26.50 -4.95
N HIS A 15 13.77 -26.21 -6.07
CA HIS A 15 12.96 -25.02 -6.22
C HIS A 15 11.81 -24.99 -5.21
N SER A 16 11.22 -26.15 -4.96
CA SER A 16 10.11 -26.25 -4.02
C SER A 16 10.50 -25.79 -2.63
N LEU A 17 11.70 -26.17 -2.17
CA LEU A 17 12.17 -25.76 -0.87
C LEU A 17 12.40 -24.26 -0.81
N SER A 18 13.04 -23.70 -1.82
CA SER A 18 13.23 -22.26 -1.94
C SER A 18 11.91 -21.54 -2.13
N ALA A 19 11.04 -22.10 -2.96
CA ALA A 19 9.73 -21.51 -3.22
C ALA A 19 8.87 -21.49 -1.97
N ARG A 20 8.90 -22.55 -1.18
CA ARG A 20 8.17 -22.59 0.09
C ARG A 20 8.65 -21.51 1.04
N LYS A 21 9.97 -21.33 1.11
CA LYS A 21 10.53 -20.29 1.94
C LYS A 21 10.06 -18.91 1.46
N ARG A 22 10.11 -18.68 0.14
CA ARG A 22 9.64 -17.41 -0.44
C ARG A 22 8.15 -17.19 -0.18
N VAL A 23 7.36 -18.24 -0.36
CA VAL A 23 5.91 -18.15 -0.10
C VAL A 23 5.65 -17.78 1.35
N ARG A 24 6.34 -18.44 2.28
CA ARG A 24 6.17 -18.10 3.70
C ARG A 24 6.61 -16.67 3.99
N GLN A 25 7.73 -16.24 3.40
CA GLN A 25 8.20 -14.87 3.57
C GLN A 25 7.21 -13.88 2.97
N ASN A 26 6.67 -14.18 1.79
CA ASN A 26 5.72 -13.32 1.11
C ASN A 26 4.41 -13.22 1.88
N VAL A 27 3.93 -14.33 2.42
CA VAL A 27 2.73 -14.34 3.24
C VAL A 27 2.95 -13.51 4.50
N THR A 28 4.08 -13.69 5.16
CA THR A 28 4.42 -12.93 6.36
C THR A 28 4.50 -11.44 6.05
N ARG A 29 5.15 -11.07 4.94
CA ARG A 29 5.24 -9.67 4.51
C ARG A 29 3.89 -9.11 4.17
N SER A 30 3.08 -9.88 3.43
CA SER A 30 1.74 -9.47 3.06
C SER A 30 0.88 -9.23 4.29
N ASP A 31 0.92 -10.15 5.25
CA ASP A 31 0.16 -10.01 6.49
C ASP A 31 0.63 -8.81 7.30
N ARG A 32 1.95 -8.56 7.31
CA ARG A 32 2.53 -7.42 8.02
C ARG A 32 2.17 -6.10 7.35
N ASN A 33 2.16 -6.10 6.01
CA ASN A 33 1.96 -4.87 5.22
C ASN A 33 0.49 -4.53 5.03
N LYS A 34 -0.39 -5.53 5.13
CA LYS A 34 -1.81 -5.33 4.89
C LYS A 34 -2.45 -4.26 5.79
N PRO A 35 -2.20 -4.25 7.10
CA PRO A 35 -2.76 -3.20 7.94
C PRO A 35 -2.29 -1.81 7.54
N VAL A 36 -1.02 -1.68 7.13
CA VAL A 36 -0.46 -0.39 6.71
C VAL A 36 -1.12 0.08 5.41
N ARG A 37 -1.27 -0.82 4.44
CA ARG A 37 -1.96 -0.50 3.18
C ARG A 37 -3.41 -0.12 3.41
N THR A 38 -4.10 -0.88 4.25
CA THR A 38 -5.49 -0.63 4.57
C THR A 38 -5.65 0.72 5.25
N ARG A 39 -4.78 1.04 6.19
CA ARG A 39 -4.80 2.34 6.86
C ARG A 39 -4.59 3.48 5.87
N ALA A 40 -3.61 3.34 4.98
CA ALA A 40 -3.35 4.37 3.97
C ALA A 40 -4.56 4.57 3.06
N ALA A 41 -5.16 3.48 2.58
CA ALA A 41 -6.33 3.57 1.72
C ALA A 41 -7.53 4.15 2.44
N THR A 42 -7.78 3.71 3.68
CA THR A 42 -8.92 4.16 4.48
C THR A 42 -8.79 5.63 4.83
N THR A 43 -7.62 6.07 5.29
CA THR A 43 -7.41 7.47 5.67
C THR A 43 -7.52 8.41 4.47
N VAL A 44 -7.03 7.98 3.31
CA VAL A 44 -7.17 8.77 2.07
C VAL A 44 -8.64 8.89 1.69
N ARG A 45 -9.39 7.79 1.76
CA ARG A 45 -10.82 7.80 1.44
C ARG A 45 -11.57 8.72 2.40
N ASP A 46 -11.30 8.58 3.69
CA ASP A 46 -11.98 9.39 4.71
C ASP A 46 -11.67 10.87 4.52
N ALA A 47 -10.42 11.20 4.18
CA ALA A 47 -10.03 12.58 3.91
C ALA A 47 -10.77 13.13 2.69
N ARG A 48 -10.91 12.35 1.62
CA ARG A 48 -11.63 12.76 0.43
C ARG A 48 -13.11 13.00 0.71
N VAL A 49 -13.71 12.12 1.49
CA VAL A 49 -15.11 12.27 1.87
C VAL A 49 -15.29 13.53 2.71
N ALA A 50 -14.39 13.76 3.66
CA ALA A 50 -14.46 14.96 4.50
C ALA A 50 -14.29 16.24 3.68
N ILE A 51 -13.41 16.24 2.70
CA ILE A 51 -13.23 17.38 1.80
C ILE A 51 -14.50 17.60 0.97
N ARG A 52 -15.04 16.54 0.40
CA ARG A 52 -16.24 16.61 -0.41
C ARG A 52 -17.43 17.18 0.38
N ASP A 53 -17.55 16.73 1.62
CA ASP A 53 -18.67 17.13 2.48
C ASP A 53 -18.37 18.43 3.23
N ASN A 54 -17.20 19.01 3.00
CA ASN A 54 -16.77 20.26 3.64
C ASN A 54 -16.84 20.16 5.17
N ALA A 55 -16.39 19.03 5.69
CA ALA A 55 -16.40 18.77 7.12
C ALA A 55 -15.34 19.61 7.85
N ASP A 56 -15.65 20.01 9.08
CA ASP A 56 -14.73 20.83 9.87
C ASP A 56 -13.41 20.14 10.14
N ASN A 57 -13.41 18.81 10.22
CA ASN A 57 -12.22 18.03 10.51
C ASN A 57 -11.46 17.58 9.25
N ALA A 58 -11.79 18.15 8.09
CA ALA A 58 -11.14 17.75 6.82
C ALA A 58 -9.62 17.92 6.88
N ALA A 59 -9.15 19.05 7.43
CA ALA A 59 -7.71 19.30 7.52
C ALA A 59 -7.01 18.25 8.37
N ASP A 60 -7.63 17.87 9.49
CA ASP A 60 -7.07 16.84 10.36
C ASP A 60 -7.03 15.49 9.67
N LEU A 61 -8.10 15.13 8.95
CA LEU A 61 -8.15 13.87 8.21
C LEU A 61 -7.14 13.85 7.07
N VAL A 62 -6.92 14.98 6.40
CA VAL A 62 -5.87 15.08 5.38
C VAL A 62 -4.50 14.87 6.01
N ARG A 63 -4.24 15.44 7.16
CA ARG A 63 -2.98 15.26 7.87
C ARG A 63 -2.76 13.79 8.23
N ASP A 64 -3.80 13.13 8.75
CA ASP A 64 -3.73 11.70 9.07
C ASP A 64 -3.44 10.86 7.83
N ALA A 65 -4.10 11.18 6.72
CA ALA A 65 -3.87 10.48 5.46
C ALA A 65 -2.44 10.68 4.95
N GLN A 66 -1.92 11.89 5.05
CA GLN A 66 -0.54 12.18 4.65
C GLN A 66 0.45 11.42 5.52
N ALA A 67 0.21 11.36 6.83
CA ALA A 67 1.06 10.60 7.73
C ALA A 67 1.03 9.11 7.41
N ALA A 68 -0.14 8.57 7.11
CA ALA A 68 -0.29 7.15 6.74
C ALA A 68 0.42 6.85 5.42
N LEU A 69 0.32 7.75 4.44
CA LEU A 69 1.03 7.60 3.16
C LEU A 69 2.54 7.67 3.35
N ASP A 70 3.02 8.58 4.17
CA ASP A 70 4.44 8.69 4.47
C ASP A 70 4.98 7.43 5.15
N SER A 71 4.21 6.90 6.10
CA SER A 71 4.58 5.67 6.79
C SER A 71 4.67 4.51 5.81
N ALA A 72 3.67 4.37 4.94
CA ALA A 72 3.66 3.30 3.94
C ALA A 72 4.84 3.42 2.98
N ALA A 73 5.18 4.64 2.57
CA ALA A 73 6.33 4.88 1.70
C ALA A 73 7.65 4.58 2.42
N ARG A 74 7.75 4.98 3.68
CA ARG A 74 8.97 4.74 4.49
C ARG A 74 9.24 3.25 4.63
N HIS A 75 8.21 2.46 4.78
CA HIS A 75 8.32 1.01 4.87
C HIS A 75 8.34 0.33 3.51
N ARG A 76 8.38 1.10 2.43
CA ARG A 76 8.44 0.60 1.05
C ARG A 76 7.24 -0.26 0.68
N ILE A 77 6.11 -0.01 1.30
CA ILE A 77 4.86 -0.70 1.00
C ILE A 77 4.21 -0.07 -0.22
N ILE A 78 4.33 1.25 -0.36
CA ILE A 78 3.97 1.97 -1.58
C ILE A 78 5.18 2.76 -2.06
N HIS A 79 5.22 3.02 -3.35
CA HIS A 79 6.34 3.76 -3.91
C HIS A 79 6.31 5.22 -3.43
N PRO A 80 7.48 5.80 -3.07
CA PRO A 80 7.53 7.18 -2.59
C PRO A 80 6.88 8.19 -3.54
N ASN A 81 7.01 7.99 -4.85
CA ASN A 81 6.40 8.88 -5.83
C ASN A 81 4.88 8.80 -5.80
N ALA A 82 4.33 7.60 -5.58
CA ALA A 82 2.89 7.42 -5.45
C ALA A 82 2.38 8.12 -4.19
N ALA A 83 3.11 7.99 -3.09
CA ALA A 83 2.75 8.67 -1.85
C ALA A 83 2.77 10.18 -2.03
N ALA A 84 3.82 10.70 -2.68
CA ALA A 84 3.95 12.13 -2.93
C ALA A 84 2.80 12.66 -3.78
N ARG A 85 2.41 11.94 -4.83
CA ARG A 85 1.29 12.35 -5.68
C ARG A 85 -0.01 12.38 -4.91
N ARG A 86 -0.27 11.36 -4.10
CA ARG A 86 -1.52 11.27 -3.32
C ARG A 86 -1.57 12.37 -2.28
N LYS A 87 -0.46 12.62 -1.59
CA LYS A 87 -0.37 13.71 -0.63
C LYS A 87 -0.65 15.05 -1.29
N SER A 88 -0.03 15.29 -2.43
CA SER A 88 -0.21 16.52 -3.18
C SER A 88 -1.66 16.73 -3.62
N ARG A 89 -2.30 15.67 -4.12
CA ARG A 89 -3.71 15.73 -4.52
C ARG A 89 -4.62 16.11 -3.35
N LEU A 90 -4.39 15.47 -2.19
CA LEU A 90 -5.18 15.77 -1.00
C LEU A 90 -5.01 17.21 -0.57
N ALA A 91 -3.77 17.71 -0.57
CA ALA A 91 -3.50 19.09 -0.18
C ALA A 91 -4.18 20.07 -1.13
N LYS A 92 -4.15 19.80 -2.44
CA LYS A 92 -4.78 20.65 -3.44
C LYS A 92 -6.30 20.63 -3.30
N GLN A 93 -6.87 19.47 -3.07
CA GLN A 93 -8.32 19.33 -2.90
C GLN A 93 -8.78 20.09 -1.66
N LEU A 94 -8.04 19.97 -0.56
CA LEU A 94 -8.36 20.69 0.67
C LEU A 94 -8.27 22.19 0.46
N LYS A 95 -7.22 22.65 -0.21
CA LYS A 95 -7.02 24.07 -0.50
C LYS A 95 -8.14 24.62 -1.38
N ALA A 96 -8.56 23.85 -2.38
CA ALA A 96 -9.62 24.29 -3.29
C ALA A 96 -10.93 24.52 -2.54
N VAL A 97 -11.26 23.63 -1.60
CA VAL A 97 -12.48 23.78 -0.80
C VAL A 97 -12.34 24.94 0.19
N ALA A 98 -11.17 25.10 0.79
CA ALA A 98 -10.95 26.17 1.77
C ALA A 98 -11.03 27.54 1.15
N THR A 99 -10.68 27.67 -0.15
CA THR A 99 -10.70 28.95 -0.84
C THR A 99 -12.00 29.21 -1.59
N ALA A 100 -12.84 28.19 -1.69
CA ALA A 100 -14.15 28.34 -2.30
C ALA A 100 -15.18 28.90 -1.30
#